data_2da3d2e3231e521d17f06c8de96e879e
#
_entry.id   2da3d2e3231e521d17f06c8de96e879e
#
_cell.length_a   1.000
_cell.length_b   1.000
_cell.length_c   1.000
_cell.angle_alpha   90.00
_cell.angle_beta   90.00
_cell.angle_gamma   90.00
#
_symmetry.space_group_name_H-M   'P 1'
#
loop_
_entity.id
_entity.type
_entity.pdbx_description
1 polymer ?
#
loop_
_entity_poly.entity_id
_entity_poly.type
_entity_poly.pdbx_seq_one_letter_code
_entity_poly.pdbx_strand_id
1 'polypeptide(L)'
;SKVGSINIDNYSLENIFSVASDFPFGSLSAYTVGNGLNNRYLEPEFTTSSEVGIDLSFLRNRLSTNLTVYQTNTTNQTVDMNISNATGYSTSKINAGEMLNRGLEVEVKTTPVANMNWRWDLNFNYSYWYNRVVSLAGDLTEISLGNYQYAIKGEPYPTIKVSQFYRDPEGRVIVDAKTGTPSIDPLLIKRGQTSPKHLIGIQSNLSWKNFTFAASADYRGGHVIRAGLYFDLLFTGIGEL
;
A
#
# COMPACT_ATOMS: atom_id res chain seq x y z
N SER A 1 -22.54 6.99 1.85
CA SER A 1 -22.11 8.36 1.44
C SER A 1 -21.46 8.34 0.07
N LYS A 2 -21.50 9.46 -0.65
CA LYS A 2 -20.76 9.68 -1.90
C LYS A 2 -20.03 11.01 -1.78
N VAL A 3 -18.72 10.99 -2.00
CA VAL A 3 -17.86 12.17 -1.91
C VAL A 3 -17.06 12.27 -3.19
N GLY A 4 -17.00 13.46 -3.79
CA GLY A 4 -16.08 13.81 -4.85
C GLY A 4 -14.86 14.47 -4.26
N SER A 5 -13.66 14.10 -4.71
CA SER A 5 -12.41 14.76 -4.35
C SER A 5 -11.54 14.97 -5.58
N ILE A 6 -10.75 16.04 -5.52
CA ILE A 6 -9.70 16.30 -6.50
C ILE A 6 -8.39 16.26 -5.71
N ASN A 7 -7.66 15.16 -5.83
CA ASN A 7 -6.38 14.97 -5.15
C ASN A 7 -5.22 15.28 -6.11
N ILE A 8 -5.18 16.53 -6.56
CA ILE A 8 -4.14 17.05 -7.44
C ILE A 8 -3.63 18.39 -6.90
N ASP A 9 -2.35 18.63 -7.09
CA ASP A 9 -1.74 19.91 -6.75
C ASP A 9 -2.25 21.04 -7.65
N ASN A 10 -2.10 22.27 -7.19
CA ASN A 10 -2.40 23.45 -7.99
C ASN A 10 -1.61 23.41 -9.29
N TYR A 11 -2.23 23.80 -10.38
CA TYR A 11 -1.66 23.82 -11.74
C TYR A 11 -1.32 22.44 -12.34
N SER A 12 -1.75 21.34 -11.75
CA SER A 12 -1.52 19.97 -12.27
C SER A 12 -2.25 19.65 -13.59
N LEU A 13 -3.11 20.54 -14.08
CA LEU A 13 -3.80 20.36 -15.35
C LEU A 13 -2.98 20.89 -16.54
N GLU A 14 -1.96 21.72 -16.30
CA GLU A 14 -1.15 22.34 -17.34
C GLU A 14 0.33 22.18 -17.02
N ASN A 15 1.15 21.99 -18.07
CA ASN A 15 2.59 21.99 -17.88
C ASN A 15 3.08 23.42 -17.66
N ILE A 16 3.73 23.65 -16.55
CA ILE A 16 4.30 24.95 -16.16
C ILE A 16 5.83 24.86 -16.20
N PHE A 17 6.45 26.01 -16.40
CA PHE A 17 7.90 26.15 -16.27
C PHE A 17 8.25 26.46 -14.81
N SER A 18 9.27 25.80 -14.31
CA SER A 18 9.89 26.06 -13.01
C SER A 18 11.29 26.60 -13.20
N VAL A 19 11.78 27.37 -12.25
CA VAL A 19 13.19 27.79 -12.25
C VAL A 19 14.07 26.55 -12.10
N ALA A 20 15.08 26.43 -12.99
CA ALA A 20 16.02 25.32 -12.91
C ALA A 20 16.85 25.41 -11.62
N SER A 21 17.11 24.28 -10.95
CA SER A 21 17.76 24.20 -9.63
C SER A 21 19.17 24.79 -9.60
N ASP A 22 19.88 24.77 -10.74
CA ASP A 22 21.27 25.24 -10.86
C ASP A 22 21.36 26.69 -11.38
N PHE A 23 20.25 27.41 -11.40
CA PHE A 23 20.16 28.81 -11.83
C PHE A 23 19.59 29.71 -10.72
N PRO A 24 19.94 31.04 -10.71
CA PRO A 24 20.61 31.77 -11.79
C PRO A 24 22.12 31.52 -11.84
N PHE A 25 22.67 31.44 -13.05
CA PHE A 25 24.11 31.47 -13.26
C PHE A 25 24.52 32.92 -13.56
N GLY A 26 25.05 33.59 -12.57
CA GLY A 26 25.24 35.05 -12.62
C GLY A 26 23.88 35.75 -12.73
N SER A 27 23.68 36.51 -13.83
CA SER A 27 22.41 37.19 -14.15
C SER A 27 21.48 36.38 -15.07
N LEU A 28 21.88 35.16 -15.46
CA LEU A 28 21.12 34.30 -16.38
C LEU A 28 20.14 33.40 -15.62
N SER A 29 18.86 33.55 -15.89
CA SER A 29 17.82 32.66 -15.39
C SER A 29 17.56 31.56 -16.42
N ALA A 30 17.33 30.33 -15.95
CA ALA A 30 16.85 29.23 -16.77
C ALA A 30 15.58 28.60 -16.18
N TYR A 31 14.78 28.04 -17.05
CA TYR A 31 13.53 27.38 -16.72
C TYR A 31 13.54 25.96 -17.27
N THR A 32 12.93 25.06 -16.55
CA THR A 32 12.74 23.67 -16.95
C THR A 32 11.26 23.30 -16.87
N VAL A 33 10.87 22.35 -17.70
CA VAL A 33 9.57 21.70 -17.60
C VAL A 33 9.71 20.52 -16.64
N GLY A 34 8.73 20.32 -15.78
CA GLY A 34 8.71 19.17 -14.88
C GLY A 34 8.71 17.82 -15.62
N ASN A 35 9.10 16.75 -14.92
CA ASN A 35 9.17 15.40 -15.51
C ASN A 35 7.80 14.73 -15.69
N GLY A 36 6.73 15.33 -15.17
CA GLY A 36 5.36 14.84 -15.28
C GLY A 36 4.60 15.51 -16.40
N LEU A 37 3.97 14.73 -17.27
CA LEU A 37 3.03 15.22 -18.27
C LEU A 37 1.67 15.43 -17.59
N ASN A 38 1.25 16.67 -17.48
CA ASN A 38 -0.04 17.04 -16.91
C ASN A 38 -1.17 16.78 -17.92
N ASN A 39 -2.34 16.44 -17.39
CA ASN A 39 -3.51 16.07 -18.20
C ASN A 39 -4.67 17.04 -17.92
N ARG A 40 -5.07 17.78 -18.94
CA ARG A 40 -6.18 18.76 -18.87
C ARG A 40 -7.56 18.13 -18.70
N TYR A 41 -7.67 16.82 -19.00
CA TYR A 41 -8.93 16.08 -18.99
C TYR A 41 -9.09 15.23 -17.74
N LEU A 42 -8.34 15.55 -16.67
CA LEU A 42 -8.53 14.87 -15.39
C LEU A 42 -9.93 15.16 -14.82
N GLU A 43 -10.59 14.10 -14.47
CA GLU A 43 -11.88 14.14 -13.80
C GLU A 43 -11.74 13.96 -12.28
N PRO A 44 -12.65 14.51 -11.49
CA PRO A 44 -12.68 14.27 -10.05
C PRO A 44 -12.85 12.78 -9.72
N GLU A 45 -12.19 12.34 -8.66
CA GLU A 45 -12.42 11.02 -8.06
C GLU A 45 -13.76 11.04 -7.31
N PHE A 46 -14.52 9.96 -7.42
CA PHE A 46 -15.73 9.77 -6.64
C PHE A 46 -15.61 8.51 -5.79
N THR A 47 -15.77 8.69 -4.49
CA THR A 47 -15.80 7.60 -3.53
C THR A 47 -17.21 7.42 -2.99
N THR A 48 -17.76 6.22 -3.18
CA THR A 48 -19.03 5.79 -2.60
C THR A 48 -18.76 4.76 -1.51
N SER A 49 -19.22 5.05 -0.29
CA SER A 49 -19.01 4.17 0.87
C SER A 49 -20.32 3.73 1.48
N SER A 50 -20.39 2.46 1.84
CA SER A 50 -21.45 1.85 2.65
C SER A 50 -20.83 1.15 3.83
N GLU A 51 -21.37 1.36 5.02
CA GLU A 51 -20.87 0.81 6.27
C GLU A 51 -22.04 0.40 7.16
N VAL A 52 -21.88 -0.71 7.85
CA VAL A 52 -22.81 -1.19 8.88
C VAL A 52 -22.00 -1.64 10.08
N GLY A 53 -22.36 -1.13 11.24
CA GLY A 53 -21.70 -1.45 12.50
C GLY A 53 -22.69 -1.86 13.59
N ILE A 54 -22.20 -2.64 14.53
CA ILE A 54 -22.92 -3.06 15.73
C ILE A 54 -22.03 -2.87 16.95
N ASP A 55 -22.56 -2.20 17.97
CA ASP A 55 -21.94 -2.05 19.28
C ASP A 55 -22.73 -2.85 20.32
N LEU A 56 -22.05 -3.77 20.99
CA LEU A 56 -22.63 -4.62 22.00
C LEU A 56 -21.87 -4.47 23.32
N SER A 57 -22.62 -4.35 24.42
CA SER A 57 -22.02 -4.31 25.77
C SER A 57 -22.74 -5.28 26.69
N PHE A 58 -21.94 -6.06 27.41
CA PHE A 58 -22.39 -7.13 28.31
C PHE A 58 -21.75 -7.00 29.69
N LEU A 59 -22.32 -7.70 30.67
CA LEU A 59 -21.75 -7.85 32.01
C LEU A 59 -21.46 -6.49 32.70
N ARG A 60 -22.37 -5.53 32.58
CA ARG A 60 -22.21 -4.18 33.12
C ARG A 60 -20.97 -3.47 32.54
N ASN A 61 -20.80 -3.54 31.22
CA ASN A 61 -19.68 -2.98 30.45
C ASN A 61 -18.32 -3.64 30.73
N ARG A 62 -18.29 -4.84 31.32
CA ARG A 62 -17.03 -5.61 31.44
C ARG A 62 -16.61 -6.30 30.16
N LEU A 63 -17.52 -6.45 29.23
CA LEU A 63 -17.26 -6.96 27.88
C LEU A 63 -17.99 -6.04 26.90
N SER A 64 -17.26 -5.40 26.03
CA SER A 64 -17.82 -4.66 24.90
C SER A 64 -17.18 -5.11 23.60
N THR A 65 -18.00 -5.15 22.56
CA THR A 65 -17.56 -5.52 21.22
C THR A 65 -18.13 -4.52 20.21
N ASN A 66 -17.29 -4.07 19.31
CA ASN A 66 -17.66 -3.33 18.11
C ASN A 66 -17.35 -4.22 16.90
N LEU A 67 -18.30 -4.34 16.01
CA LEU A 67 -18.16 -5.06 14.74
C LEU A 67 -18.60 -4.15 13.61
N THR A 68 -17.73 -3.87 12.66
CA THR A 68 -18.01 -3.01 11.51
C THR A 68 -17.65 -3.74 10.22
N VAL A 69 -18.54 -3.70 9.25
CA VAL A 69 -18.27 -4.12 7.87
C VAL A 69 -18.49 -2.95 6.94
N TYR A 70 -17.59 -2.77 5.99
CA TYR A 70 -17.69 -1.68 5.04
C TYR A 70 -17.30 -2.10 3.63
N GLN A 71 -17.81 -1.34 2.68
CA GLN A 71 -17.41 -1.38 1.29
C GLN A 71 -17.28 0.04 0.76
N THR A 72 -16.17 0.30 0.08
CA THR A 72 -15.89 1.57 -0.59
C THR A 72 -15.56 1.30 -2.05
N ASN A 73 -16.23 2.03 -2.94
CA ASN A 73 -15.96 2.00 -4.37
C ASN A 73 -15.48 3.38 -4.80
N THR A 74 -14.26 3.45 -5.36
CA THR A 74 -13.68 4.68 -5.88
C THR A 74 -13.62 4.59 -7.40
N THR A 75 -14.22 5.55 -8.08
CA THR A 75 -14.20 5.70 -9.54
C THR A 75 -13.34 6.88 -9.94
N ASN A 76 -12.81 6.86 -11.15
CA ASN A 76 -11.92 7.90 -11.71
C ASN A 76 -10.67 8.14 -10.85
N GLN A 77 -10.19 7.13 -10.15
CA GLN A 77 -9.00 7.28 -9.30
C GLN A 77 -7.81 7.77 -10.10
N THR A 78 -7.17 8.83 -9.60
CA THR A 78 -6.03 9.45 -10.25
C THR A 78 -4.74 8.77 -9.82
N VAL A 79 -3.91 8.35 -10.79
CA VAL A 79 -2.59 7.77 -10.55
C VAL A 79 -1.54 8.36 -11.48
N ASP A 80 -0.29 8.35 -11.04
CA ASP A 80 0.87 8.63 -11.88
C ASP A 80 1.29 7.35 -12.60
N MET A 81 1.15 7.34 -13.92
CA MET A 81 1.56 6.24 -14.78
C MET A 81 2.94 6.54 -15.36
N ASN A 82 3.87 5.58 -15.31
CA ASN A 82 5.13 5.70 -16.01
C ASN A 82 4.90 5.63 -17.52
N ILE A 83 5.48 6.60 -18.24
CA ILE A 83 5.42 6.68 -19.71
C ILE A 83 6.83 6.62 -20.31
N SER A 84 6.91 6.40 -21.61
CA SER A 84 8.19 6.37 -22.32
C SER A 84 8.88 7.72 -22.25
N ASN A 85 10.15 7.76 -21.84
CA ASN A 85 10.97 8.97 -21.84
C ASN A 85 11.13 9.60 -23.25
N ALA A 86 10.80 8.87 -24.33
CA ALA A 86 10.76 9.42 -25.68
C ALA A 86 9.72 10.54 -25.85
N THR A 87 8.74 10.65 -24.94
CA THR A 87 7.76 11.75 -24.89
C THR A 87 8.33 13.05 -24.33
N GLY A 88 9.53 13.01 -23.74
CA GLY A 88 10.11 14.13 -22.97
C GLY A 88 9.69 14.15 -21.49
N TYR A 89 8.86 13.20 -21.05
CA TYR A 89 8.37 13.08 -19.68
C TYR A 89 8.57 11.66 -19.17
N SER A 90 8.64 11.48 -17.86
CA SER A 90 8.78 10.16 -17.22
C SER A 90 7.44 9.61 -16.70
N THR A 91 6.52 10.50 -16.34
CA THR A 91 5.20 10.13 -15.80
C THR A 91 4.08 10.91 -16.46
N SER A 92 2.87 10.38 -16.44
CA SER A 92 1.64 11.09 -16.80
C SER A 92 0.56 10.78 -15.78
N LYS A 93 -0.16 11.83 -15.38
CA LYS A 93 -1.29 11.70 -14.47
C LYS A 93 -2.56 11.35 -15.25
N ILE A 94 -3.22 10.26 -14.89
CA ILE A 94 -4.43 9.77 -15.55
C ILE A 94 -5.49 9.36 -14.52
N ASN A 95 -6.75 9.36 -14.95
CA ASN A 95 -7.82 8.68 -14.21
C ASN A 95 -7.71 7.17 -14.50
N ALA A 96 -7.19 6.42 -13.53
CA ALA A 96 -6.75 5.04 -13.75
C ALA A 96 -7.86 3.99 -13.76
N GLY A 97 -9.09 4.37 -13.36
CA GLY A 97 -10.19 3.42 -13.36
C GLY A 97 -10.91 3.32 -12.02
N GLU A 98 -11.31 2.11 -11.66
CA GLU A 98 -12.17 1.84 -10.51
C GLU A 98 -11.48 0.91 -9.53
N MET A 99 -11.61 1.24 -8.23
CA MET A 99 -11.07 0.46 -7.12
C MET A 99 -12.18 0.10 -6.14
N LEU A 100 -12.19 -1.16 -5.74
CA LEU A 100 -13.06 -1.68 -4.68
C LEU A 100 -12.24 -1.97 -3.43
N ASN A 101 -12.70 -1.44 -2.29
CA ASN A 101 -12.19 -1.78 -0.97
C ASN A 101 -13.31 -2.36 -0.13
N ARG A 102 -13.02 -3.41 0.63
CA ARG A 102 -13.92 -4.04 1.60
C ARG A 102 -13.16 -4.34 2.87
N GLY A 103 -13.83 -4.21 3.98
CA GLY A 103 -13.21 -4.52 5.25
C GLY A 103 -14.18 -5.00 6.30
N LEU A 104 -13.58 -5.68 7.27
CA LEU A 104 -14.19 -6.11 8.51
C LEU A 104 -13.31 -5.61 9.64
N GLU A 105 -13.92 -4.96 10.61
CA GLU A 105 -13.23 -4.50 11.82
C GLU A 105 -13.94 -5.06 13.04
N VAL A 106 -13.15 -5.59 13.96
CA VAL A 106 -13.63 -6.14 15.23
C VAL A 106 -12.79 -5.55 16.35
N GLU A 107 -13.45 -4.94 17.32
CA GLU A 107 -12.82 -4.53 18.56
C GLU A 107 -13.51 -5.26 19.72
N VAL A 108 -12.71 -5.84 20.62
CA VAL A 108 -13.19 -6.48 21.83
C VAL A 108 -12.45 -5.89 23.02
N LYS A 109 -13.17 -5.22 23.91
CA LYS A 109 -12.66 -4.72 25.19
C LYS A 109 -13.25 -5.55 26.31
N THR A 110 -12.40 -6.02 27.21
CA THR A 110 -12.87 -6.79 28.36
C THR A 110 -12.08 -6.47 29.61
N THR A 111 -12.77 -6.50 30.75
CA THR A 111 -12.19 -6.43 32.09
C THR A 111 -12.47 -7.75 32.81
N PRO A 112 -11.70 -8.85 32.53
CA PRO A 112 -11.96 -10.16 33.10
C PRO A 112 -11.90 -10.17 34.61
N VAL A 113 -10.99 -9.38 35.18
CA VAL A 113 -10.81 -9.28 36.65
C VAL A 113 -10.93 -7.80 37.05
N ALA A 114 -11.82 -7.55 38.02
CA ALA A 114 -11.93 -6.24 38.66
C ALA A 114 -12.39 -6.44 40.10
N ASN A 115 -11.47 -6.27 41.05
CA ASN A 115 -11.71 -6.30 42.49
C ASN A 115 -10.81 -5.26 43.20
N MET A 116 -10.81 -5.21 44.53
CA MET A 116 -10.06 -4.21 45.29
C MET A 116 -8.55 -4.24 45.04
N ASN A 117 -7.96 -5.39 44.71
CA ASN A 117 -6.52 -5.55 44.56
C ASN A 117 -6.07 -5.76 43.14
N TRP A 118 -6.96 -6.21 42.26
CA TRP A 118 -6.64 -6.59 40.88
C TRP A 118 -7.61 -5.97 39.92
N ARG A 119 -7.06 -5.38 38.85
CA ARG A 119 -7.79 -4.99 37.66
C ARG A 119 -7.01 -5.43 36.44
N TRP A 120 -7.67 -6.14 35.52
CA TRP A 120 -7.09 -6.56 34.26
C TRP A 120 -7.97 -6.11 33.11
N ASP A 121 -7.45 -5.20 32.28
CA ASP A 121 -8.11 -4.70 31.10
C ASP A 121 -7.39 -5.25 29.87
N LEU A 122 -8.15 -5.86 28.97
CA LEU A 122 -7.70 -6.41 27.69
C LEU A 122 -8.43 -5.70 26.56
N ASN A 123 -7.69 -5.33 25.53
CA ASN A 123 -8.22 -4.84 24.27
C ASN A 123 -7.66 -5.69 23.14
N PHE A 124 -8.54 -6.18 22.28
CA PHE A 124 -8.22 -6.93 21.07
C PHE A 124 -8.84 -6.22 19.88
N ASN A 125 -8.02 -5.93 18.86
CA ASN A 125 -8.45 -5.33 17.60
C ASN A 125 -8.07 -6.24 16.45
N TYR A 126 -9.00 -6.48 15.55
CA TYR A 126 -8.76 -7.20 14.31
C TYR A 126 -9.33 -6.42 13.15
N SER A 127 -8.50 -6.17 12.12
CA SER A 127 -8.97 -5.62 10.87
C SER A 127 -8.59 -6.56 9.73
N TYR A 128 -9.57 -6.87 8.90
CA TYR A 128 -9.38 -7.52 7.62
C TYR A 128 -9.65 -6.53 6.51
N TRP A 129 -8.71 -6.39 5.59
CA TRP A 129 -8.80 -5.47 4.49
C TRP A 129 -8.57 -6.18 3.16
N TYR A 130 -9.48 -5.98 2.24
CA TYR A 130 -9.43 -6.49 0.87
C TYR A 130 -9.61 -5.34 -0.09
N ASN A 131 -8.69 -5.18 -1.04
CA ASN A 131 -8.82 -4.26 -2.14
C ASN A 131 -8.67 -4.96 -3.48
N ARG A 132 -9.19 -4.36 -4.53
CA ARG A 132 -9.13 -4.89 -5.89
C ARG A 132 -9.26 -3.77 -6.91
N VAL A 133 -8.42 -3.81 -7.94
CA VAL A 133 -8.59 -3.01 -9.15
C VAL A 133 -9.74 -3.62 -9.96
N VAL A 134 -10.83 -2.91 -10.12
CA VAL A 134 -12.02 -3.37 -10.86
C VAL A 134 -11.84 -3.14 -12.35
N SER A 135 -11.41 -1.92 -12.72
CA SER A 135 -11.12 -1.53 -14.09
C SER A 135 -9.93 -0.60 -14.14
N LEU A 136 -9.29 -0.50 -15.30
CA LEU A 136 -8.26 0.48 -15.62
C LEU A 136 -8.70 1.33 -16.80
N ALA A 137 -8.03 2.46 -17.01
CA ALA A 137 -8.32 3.38 -18.10
C ALA A 137 -8.21 2.69 -19.47
N GLY A 138 -9.21 2.88 -20.31
CA GLY A 138 -9.31 2.23 -21.62
C GLY A 138 -9.29 0.69 -21.51
N ASP A 139 -8.58 0.04 -22.41
CA ASP A 139 -8.44 -1.42 -22.46
C ASP A 139 -7.19 -1.94 -21.73
N LEU A 140 -6.58 -1.12 -20.88
CA LEU A 140 -5.38 -1.52 -20.14
C LEU A 140 -5.69 -2.64 -19.15
N THR A 141 -4.84 -3.65 -19.13
CA THR A 141 -4.90 -4.77 -18.18
C THR A 141 -4.00 -4.55 -16.99
N GLU A 142 -2.94 -3.74 -17.15
CA GLU A 142 -2.02 -3.36 -16.09
C GLU A 142 -1.36 -1.98 -16.35
N ILE A 143 -0.98 -1.30 -15.27
CA ILE A 143 -0.26 -0.04 -15.28
C ILE A 143 0.95 -0.19 -14.35
N SER A 144 2.15 0.19 -14.84
CA SER A 144 3.35 0.27 -14.01
C SER A 144 3.34 1.56 -13.20
N LEU A 145 3.49 1.43 -11.88
CA LEU A 145 3.55 2.54 -10.92
C LEU A 145 5.00 2.87 -10.50
N GLY A 146 5.98 2.18 -11.09
CA GLY A 146 7.38 2.25 -10.68
C GLY A 146 7.71 1.36 -9.48
N ASN A 147 8.99 1.23 -9.16
CA ASN A 147 9.48 0.47 -7.99
C ASN A 147 8.91 -0.95 -7.87
N TYR A 148 8.73 -1.66 -9.00
CA TYR A 148 8.16 -3.01 -9.08
C TYR A 148 6.67 -3.09 -8.67
N GLN A 149 5.98 -1.97 -8.53
CA GLN A 149 4.57 -1.90 -8.19
C GLN A 149 3.72 -1.73 -9.46
N TYR A 150 2.58 -2.41 -9.47
CA TYR A 150 1.66 -2.42 -10.58
C TYR A 150 0.21 -2.31 -10.10
N ALA A 151 -0.60 -1.57 -10.85
CA ALA A 151 -2.06 -1.69 -10.83
C ALA A 151 -2.46 -2.72 -11.89
N ILE A 152 -3.06 -3.84 -11.50
CA ILE A 152 -3.42 -4.92 -12.39
C ILE A 152 -4.91 -5.20 -12.23
N LYS A 153 -5.65 -5.19 -13.33
CA LYS A 153 -7.10 -5.48 -13.32
C LYS A 153 -7.38 -6.85 -12.69
N GLY A 154 -8.26 -6.85 -11.70
CA GLY A 154 -8.63 -8.05 -10.97
C GLY A 154 -7.75 -8.39 -9.78
N GLU A 155 -6.60 -7.74 -9.61
CA GLU A 155 -5.65 -7.98 -8.53
C GLU A 155 -5.72 -6.90 -7.43
N PRO A 156 -5.13 -7.16 -6.26
CA PRO A 156 -4.95 -6.12 -5.24
C PRO A 156 -4.08 -4.96 -5.72
N TYR A 157 -4.26 -3.79 -5.12
CA TYR A 157 -3.49 -2.59 -5.41
C TYR A 157 -2.66 -2.14 -4.21
N PRO A 158 -1.37 -1.83 -4.38
CA PRO A 158 -0.56 -2.22 -5.53
C PRO A 158 -0.09 -3.69 -5.43
N THR A 159 0.08 -4.33 -6.58
CA THR A 159 0.67 -5.67 -6.68
C THR A 159 2.15 -5.55 -7.03
N ILE A 160 3.01 -6.30 -6.35
CA ILE A 160 4.43 -6.43 -6.71
C ILE A 160 4.60 -7.47 -7.81
N LYS A 161 5.33 -7.07 -8.87
CA LYS A 161 5.86 -7.98 -9.90
C LYS A 161 7.38 -7.89 -9.89
N VAL A 162 8.03 -9.04 -9.94
CA VAL A 162 9.50 -9.14 -9.97
C VAL A 162 9.94 -10.18 -10.98
N SER A 163 11.18 -10.05 -11.47
CA SER A 163 11.85 -11.11 -12.20
C SER A 163 12.17 -12.29 -11.27
N GLN A 164 12.43 -13.44 -11.84
CA GLN A 164 12.88 -14.64 -11.15
C GLN A 164 14.05 -15.27 -11.89
N PHE A 165 14.76 -16.18 -11.24
CA PHE A 165 15.74 -17.00 -11.93
C PHE A 165 15.03 -18.12 -12.68
N TYR A 166 15.55 -18.47 -13.87
CA TYR A 166 15.12 -19.69 -14.56
C TYR A 166 15.38 -20.91 -13.68
N ARG A 167 14.42 -21.81 -13.67
CA ARG A 167 14.51 -23.08 -12.93
C ARG A 167 14.23 -24.25 -13.83
N ASP A 168 14.90 -25.36 -13.55
CA ASP A 168 14.60 -26.63 -14.20
C ASP A 168 13.28 -27.24 -13.65
N PRO A 169 12.80 -28.36 -14.22
CA PRO A 169 11.59 -29.04 -13.76
C PRO A 169 11.66 -29.50 -12.30
N GLU A 170 12.86 -29.70 -11.75
CA GLU A 170 13.11 -30.08 -10.36
C GLU A 170 13.21 -28.87 -9.43
N GLY A 171 13.08 -27.63 -9.98
CA GLY A 171 13.06 -26.38 -9.22
C GLY A 171 14.45 -25.79 -8.92
N ARG A 172 15.54 -26.36 -9.44
CA ARG A 172 16.91 -25.85 -9.26
C ARG A 172 17.17 -24.65 -10.17
N VAL A 173 17.92 -23.66 -9.68
CA VAL A 173 18.28 -22.47 -10.46
C VAL A 173 19.23 -22.85 -11.60
N ILE A 174 18.91 -22.42 -12.82
CA ILE A 174 19.76 -22.60 -14.00
C ILE A 174 20.85 -21.53 -13.98
N VAL A 175 22.08 -21.96 -14.07
CA VAL A 175 23.26 -21.08 -14.08
C VAL A 175 24.04 -21.26 -15.38
N ASP A 176 24.75 -20.22 -15.80
CA ASP A 176 25.70 -20.30 -16.90
C ASP A 176 26.84 -21.25 -16.53
N ALA A 177 27.17 -22.21 -17.41
CA ALA A 177 28.13 -23.26 -17.12
C ALA A 177 29.59 -22.75 -16.97
N LYS A 178 29.90 -21.56 -17.50
CA LYS A 178 31.28 -21.01 -17.44
C LYS A 178 31.47 -20.06 -16.27
N THR A 179 30.44 -19.25 -15.97
CA THR A 179 30.52 -18.17 -14.98
C THR A 179 29.86 -18.52 -13.65
N GLY A 180 28.99 -19.55 -13.63
CA GLY A 180 28.15 -19.85 -12.47
C GLY A 180 27.04 -18.84 -12.21
N THR A 181 26.87 -17.83 -13.07
CA THR A 181 25.89 -16.75 -12.88
C THR A 181 24.49 -17.27 -13.14
N PRO A 182 23.51 -17.00 -12.24
CA PRO A 182 22.11 -17.37 -12.46
C PRO A 182 21.52 -16.66 -13.68
N SER A 183 20.76 -17.40 -14.48
CA SER A 183 20.01 -16.84 -15.61
C SER A 183 18.70 -16.25 -15.12
N ILE A 184 18.43 -14.99 -15.47
CA ILE A 184 17.21 -14.26 -15.08
C ILE A 184 16.14 -14.47 -16.14
N ASP A 185 14.94 -14.86 -15.71
CA ASP A 185 13.73 -14.85 -16.52
C ASP A 185 13.26 -13.40 -16.67
N PRO A 186 13.20 -12.86 -17.90
CA PRO A 186 12.71 -11.51 -18.13
C PRO A 186 11.20 -11.35 -17.84
N LEU A 187 10.46 -12.47 -17.76
CA LEU A 187 9.03 -12.43 -17.49
C LEU A 187 8.78 -12.10 -16.01
N LEU A 188 8.12 -10.97 -15.78
CA LEU A 188 7.77 -10.55 -14.42
C LEU A 188 6.63 -11.39 -13.86
N ILE A 189 6.82 -11.93 -12.68
CA ILE A 189 5.79 -12.70 -11.95
C ILE A 189 5.19 -11.90 -10.79
N LYS A 190 3.90 -12.09 -10.55
CA LYS A 190 3.18 -11.52 -9.41
C LYS A 190 3.62 -12.20 -8.13
N ARG A 191 3.96 -11.42 -7.09
CA ARG A 191 4.33 -11.92 -5.76
C ARG A 191 3.31 -11.61 -4.68
N GLY A 192 2.43 -10.65 -4.90
CA GLY A 192 1.37 -10.27 -3.98
C GLY A 192 1.27 -8.78 -3.75
N GLN A 193 0.45 -8.41 -2.81
CA GLN A 193 0.22 -7.01 -2.43
C GLN A 193 1.19 -6.54 -1.35
N THR A 194 1.47 -5.22 -1.31
CA THR A 194 2.33 -4.59 -0.29
C THR A 194 1.58 -4.28 0.99
N SER A 195 0.28 -4.09 0.92
CA SER A 195 -0.55 -3.75 2.08
C SER A 195 -0.99 -5.02 2.81
N PRO A 196 -0.89 -5.08 4.14
CA PRO A 196 -1.32 -6.24 4.90
C PRO A 196 -2.84 -6.43 4.81
N LYS A 197 -3.27 -7.68 4.65
CA LYS A 197 -4.70 -8.07 4.68
C LYS A 197 -5.23 -8.19 6.09
N HIS A 198 -4.39 -8.59 7.02
CA HIS A 198 -4.73 -8.85 8.40
C HIS A 198 -3.90 -7.97 9.32
N LEU A 199 -4.57 -7.23 10.17
CA LEU A 199 -3.99 -6.44 11.24
C LEU A 199 -4.59 -6.95 12.55
N ILE A 200 -3.74 -7.35 13.50
CA ILE A 200 -4.17 -7.79 14.83
C ILE A 200 -3.41 -6.96 15.85
N GLY A 201 -4.13 -6.33 16.75
CA GLY A 201 -3.57 -5.61 17.89
C GLY A 201 -4.10 -6.21 19.19
N ILE A 202 -3.21 -6.39 20.16
CA ILE A 202 -3.57 -6.83 21.51
C ILE A 202 -2.92 -5.88 22.50
N GLN A 203 -3.71 -5.39 23.45
CA GLN A 203 -3.23 -4.58 24.57
C GLN A 203 -3.70 -5.20 25.87
N SER A 204 -2.81 -5.28 26.85
CA SER A 204 -3.06 -5.82 28.17
C SER A 204 -2.56 -4.90 29.23
N ASN A 205 -3.43 -4.46 30.16
CA ASN A 205 -3.10 -3.65 31.31
C ASN A 205 -3.53 -4.41 32.57
N LEU A 206 -2.55 -4.84 33.36
CA LEU A 206 -2.77 -5.55 34.61
C LEU A 206 -2.31 -4.66 35.77
N SER A 207 -3.24 -4.28 36.63
CA SER A 207 -2.97 -3.56 37.87
C SER A 207 -3.13 -4.46 39.07
N TRP A 208 -2.15 -4.43 39.97
CA TRP A 208 -2.17 -5.13 41.25
C TRP A 208 -1.73 -4.18 42.36
N LYS A 209 -2.68 -3.82 43.21
CA LYS A 209 -2.46 -2.79 44.24
C LYS A 209 -1.87 -1.51 43.61
N ASN A 210 -0.61 -1.18 43.95
CA ASN A 210 0.10 0.01 43.46
C ASN A 210 0.98 -0.26 42.25
N PHE A 211 0.99 -1.49 41.71
CA PHE A 211 1.77 -1.87 40.54
C PHE A 211 0.89 -1.95 39.29
N THR A 212 1.40 -1.49 38.16
CA THR A 212 0.74 -1.65 36.88
C THR A 212 1.74 -2.20 35.87
N PHE A 213 1.32 -3.27 35.18
CA PHE A 213 2.05 -3.85 34.07
C PHE A 213 1.22 -3.67 32.79
N ALA A 214 1.84 -3.08 31.76
CA ALA A 214 1.24 -2.86 30.44
C ALA A 214 2.06 -3.56 29.36
N ALA A 215 1.38 -4.26 28.46
CA ALA A 215 1.99 -4.88 27.29
C ALA A 215 1.10 -4.68 26.06
N SER A 216 1.73 -4.51 24.89
CA SER A 216 1.03 -4.48 23.61
C SER A 216 1.77 -5.31 22.57
N ALA A 217 1.03 -5.89 21.63
CA ALA A 217 1.56 -6.64 20.51
C ALA A 217 0.73 -6.34 19.25
N ASP A 218 1.44 -6.18 18.12
CA ASP A 218 0.84 -5.96 16.80
C ASP A 218 1.32 -7.03 15.82
N TYR A 219 0.40 -7.55 15.03
CA TYR A 219 0.70 -8.47 13.94
C TYR A 219 0.14 -7.95 12.62
N ARG A 220 0.93 -8.05 11.57
CA ARG A 220 0.55 -7.69 10.20
C ARG A 220 0.84 -8.85 9.26
N GLY A 221 -0.17 -9.30 8.51
CA GLY A 221 -0.03 -10.46 7.65
C GLY A 221 -0.74 -10.33 6.31
N GLY A 222 -0.43 -11.26 5.39
CA GLY A 222 -1.04 -11.33 4.07
C GLY A 222 -0.50 -10.32 3.06
N HIS A 223 0.73 -9.85 3.25
CA HIS A 223 1.43 -8.94 2.34
C HIS A 223 2.85 -9.43 2.06
N VAL A 224 3.49 -8.83 1.07
CA VAL A 224 4.88 -9.05 0.73
C VAL A 224 5.69 -7.79 0.98
N ILE A 225 6.92 -7.96 1.46
CA ILE A 225 7.86 -6.87 1.70
C ILE A 225 9.03 -7.05 0.75
N ARG A 226 9.41 -5.96 0.07
CA ARG A 226 10.63 -5.92 -0.72
C ARG A 226 11.80 -5.55 0.18
N ALA A 227 12.77 -6.43 0.32
CA ALA A 227 14.00 -6.20 1.07
C ALA A 227 15.04 -5.46 0.20
N GLY A 228 14.76 -4.20 -0.18
CA GLY A 228 15.66 -3.39 -1.02
C GLY A 228 17.04 -3.20 -0.39
N LEU A 229 17.08 -2.94 0.90
CA LEU A 229 18.33 -2.75 1.66
C LEU A 229 19.26 -3.98 1.60
N TYR A 230 18.68 -5.18 1.48
CA TYR A 230 19.49 -6.42 1.42
C TYR A 230 20.40 -6.45 0.19
N PHE A 231 19.91 -5.97 -0.96
CA PHE A 231 20.72 -5.86 -2.17
C PHE A 231 21.90 -4.88 -1.97
N ASP A 232 21.65 -3.73 -1.35
CA ASP A 232 22.67 -2.73 -1.08
C ASP A 232 23.73 -3.28 -0.08
N LEU A 233 23.29 -4.03 0.93
CA LEU A 233 24.20 -4.70 1.88
C LEU A 233 25.07 -5.76 1.20
N LEU A 234 24.51 -6.57 0.30
CA LEU A 234 25.29 -7.54 -0.48
C LEU A 234 26.30 -6.84 -1.40
N PHE A 235 25.87 -5.76 -2.07
CA PHE A 235 26.75 -4.99 -2.95
C PHE A 235 27.92 -4.34 -2.21
N THR A 236 27.69 -3.89 -0.98
CA THR A 236 28.73 -3.31 -0.12
C THR A 236 29.58 -4.35 0.62
N GLY A 237 29.28 -5.65 0.47
CA GLY A 237 30.01 -6.74 1.13
C GLY A 237 29.72 -6.89 2.64
N ILE A 238 28.66 -6.22 3.15
CA ILE A 238 28.26 -6.30 4.57
C ILE A 238 27.26 -7.43 4.80
N GLY A 239 26.55 -7.88 3.75
CA GLY A 239 25.61 -8.98 3.82
C GLY A 239 26.30 -10.35 3.68
N GLU A 240 25.87 -11.34 4.45
CA GLU A 240 26.20 -12.74 4.21
C GLU A 240 25.29 -13.32 3.12
N LEU A 241 25.86 -14.16 2.25
CA LEU A 241 25.14 -14.87 1.18
C LEU A 241 24.39 -16.09 1.73
#